data_bbd1654bbdc7358fdde73aaad9f5ecc2
#
_entry.id   bbd1654bbdc7358fdde73aaad9f5ecc2
#
_cell.length_a   1.000
_cell.length_b   1.000
_cell.length_c   1.000
_cell.angle_alpha   90.00
_cell.angle_beta   90.00
_cell.angle_gamma   90.00
#
_symmetry.space_group_name_H-M   'P 1'
#
loop_
_entity.id
_entity.type
_entity.pdbx_description
1 polymer ?
#
loop_
_entity_poly.entity_id
_entity_poly.type
_entity_poly.pdbx_seq_one_letter_code
_entity_poly.pdbx_strand_id
1 'polypeptide(L)'
;MGEQKFNLEERLLDFSVMVIKIVEALPNNRIGNHIAGQLIRSGTSPYANHGEAQAAESPKDFIHKLKICLKELRESKRWMELIEKARLLRQGSKLNNVIQENEELI
;
A
#
# COMPACT_ATOMS: atom_id res chain seq x y z
N MET A 1 -11.14 0.23 -27.45
CA MET A 1 -10.99 0.10 -27.03
C MET A 1 -11.18 0.03 -26.25
N GLY A 2 -11.06 0.34 -26.67
CA GLY A 2 -10.99 0.52 -25.60
C GLY A 2 -11.14 -0.34 -24.61
N GLU A 3 -10.99 -1.05 -24.71
CA GLU A 3 -11.19 -1.84 -23.63
C GLU A 3 -10.39 -1.43 -22.46
N GLN A 4 -10.93 -1.58 -21.34
CA GLN A 4 -10.30 -1.35 -20.11
C GLN A 4 -9.38 -2.49 -19.82
N LYS A 5 -8.11 -2.23 -19.87
CA LYS A 5 -7.18 -3.22 -19.40
C LYS A 5 -6.95 -3.01 -17.95
N PHE A 6 -7.09 -4.05 -17.17
CA PHE A 6 -6.74 -4.00 -15.77
C PHE A 6 -5.22 -3.92 -15.67
N ASN A 7 -4.72 -2.80 -15.17
CA ASN A 7 -3.28 -2.61 -15.04
C ASN A 7 -2.93 -2.59 -13.56
N LEU A 8 -2.63 -3.75 -13.03
CA LEU A 8 -2.33 -3.90 -11.62
C LEU A 8 -1.05 -3.17 -11.25
N GLU A 9 -0.05 -3.21 -12.11
CA GLU A 9 1.21 -2.53 -11.83
C GLU A 9 0.98 -1.04 -11.62
N GLU A 10 0.22 -0.41 -12.49
CA GLU A 10 -0.05 1.02 -12.38
C GLU A 10 -0.88 1.34 -11.14
N ARG A 11 -1.85 0.48 -10.81
CA ARG A 11 -2.63 0.68 -9.60
C ARG A 11 -1.78 0.56 -8.34
N LEU A 12 -0.82 -0.36 -8.33
CA LEU A 12 0.08 -0.50 -7.19
C LEU A 12 1.03 0.69 -7.09
N LEU A 13 1.46 1.22 -8.22
CA LEU A 13 2.28 2.42 -8.22
C LEU A 13 1.48 3.60 -7.64
N ASP A 14 0.26 3.79 -8.13
CA ASP A 14 -0.59 4.87 -7.63
C ASP A 14 -0.88 4.70 -6.15
N PHE A 15 -1.14 3.47 -5.70
CA PHE A 15 -1.35 3.18 -4.29
C PHE A 15 -0.13 3.58 -3.47
N SER A 16 1.07 3.27 -3.96
CA SER A 16 2.30 3.67 -3.27
C SER A 16 2.39 5.17 -3.09
N VAL A 17 2.01 5.93 -4.14
CA VAL A 17 2.01 7.39 -4.06
C VAL A 17 0.98 7.87 -3.04
N MET A 18 -0.21 7.26 -3.02
CA MET A 18 -1.23 7.59 -2.03
C MET A 18 -0.71 7.37 -0.61
N VAL A 19 -0.02 6.25 -0.38
CA VAL A 19 0.57 5.94 0.92
C VAL A 19 1.62 6.98 1.30
N ILE A 20 2.46 7.38 0.35
CA ILE A 20 3.47 8.42 0.60
C ILE A 20 2.80 9.70 1.09
N LYS A 21 1.69 10.10 0.48
CA LYS A 21 0.97 11.30 0.89
C LYS A 21 0.41 11.17 2.31
N ILE A 22 -0.10 10.00 2.66
CA ILE A 22 -0.57 9.76 4.03
C ILE A 22 0.59 9.86 5.01
N VAL A 23 1.71 9.23 4.69
CA VAL A 23 2.88 9.24 5.56
C VAL A 23 3.39 10.66 5.79
N GLU A 24 3.41 11.47 4.72
CA GLU A 24 3.85 12.86 4.82
C GLU A 24 2.94 13.70 5.71
N ALA A 25 1.67 13.30 5.85
CA ALA A 25 0.69 14.03 6.65
C ALA A 25 0.70 13.60 8.11
N LEU A 26 1.38 12.51 8.46
CA LEU A 26 1.43 12.05 9.84
C LEU A 26 2.26 13.00 10.71
N PRO A 27 1.94 13.08 12.00
CA PRO A 27 2.68 14.00 12.88
C PRO A 27 4.15 13.59 13.02
N ASN A 28 5.02 14.59 13.06
CA ASN A 28 6.45 14.38 13.22
C ASN A 28 6.77 14.26 14.70
N ASN A 29 6.48 13.10 15.26
CA ASN A 29 6.77 12.80 16.65
C ASN A 29 7.03 11.29 16.74
N ARG A 30 7.29 10.80 17.96
CA ARG A 30 7.69 9.39 18.11
C ARG A 30 6.66 8.44 17.49
N ILE A 31 5.39 8.63 17.81
CA ILE A 31 4.34 7.70 17.35
C ILE A 31 4.14 7.83 15.85
N GLY A 32 4.01 9.06 15.36
CA GLY A 32 3.83 9.31 13.94
C GLY A 32 4.98 8.75 13.12
N ASN A 33 6.20 8.95 13.58
CA ASN A 33 7.38 8.48 12.86
C ASN A 33 7.48 6.96 12.85
N HIS A 34 7.09 6.31 13.96
CA HIS A 34 7.09 4.86 14.00
C HIS A 34 6.11 4.27 12.99
N ILE A 35 4.88 4.78 13.01
CA ILE A 35 3.84 4.28 12.10
C ILE A 35 4.19 4.63 10.66
N ALA A 36 4.73 5.84 10.42
CA ALA A 36 5.14 6.26 9.09
C ALA A 36 6.15 5.29 8.49
N GLY A 37 7.14 4.87 9.29
CA GLY A 37 8.16 3.94 8.82
C GLY A 37 7.58 2.58 8.44
N GLN A 38 6.64 2.09 9.24
CA GLN A 38 6.01 0.80 8.98
C GLN A 38 5.09 0.87 7.76
N LEU A 39 4.30 1.93 7.66
CA LEU A 39 3.37 2.06 6.55
C LEU A 39 4.08 2.32 5.23
N ILE A 40 5.14 3.15 5.22
CA ILE A 40 5.85 3.41 3.97
C ILE A 40 6.46 2.12 3.44
N ARG A 41 6.98 1.27 4.31
CA ARG A 41 7.52 -0.01 3.91
C ARG A 41 6.44 -0.93 3.35
N SER A 42 5.38 -1.17 4.13
CA SER A 42 4.34 -2.11 3.71
C SER A 42 3.51 -1.60 2.54
N GLY A 43 3.38 -0.28 2.41
CA GLY A 43 2.56 0.31 1.36
C GLY A 43 3.26 0.44 0.02
N THR A 44 4.60 0.46 0.00
CA THR A 44 5.36 0.55 -1.24
C THR A 44 5.92 -0.80 -1.68
N SER A 45 6.05 -1.75 -0.75
CA SER A 45 6.55 -3.09 -1.03
C SER A 45 5.71 -3.85 -2.08
N PRO A 46 4.37 -3.73 -2.10
CA PRO A 46 3.59 -4.44 -3.13
C PRO A 46 3.98 -4.08 -4.55
N TYR A 47 4.23 -2.82 -4.83
CA TYR A 47 4.65 -2.40 -6.16
C TYR A 47 6.00 -3.04 -6.52
N ALA A 48 6.97 -3.00 -5.60
CA ALA A 48 8.29 -3.57 -5.84
C ALA A 48 8.22 -5.09 -6.04
N ASN A 49 7.45 -5.79 -5.20
CA ASN A 49 7.34 -7.25 -5.32
C ASN A 49 6.56 -7.67 -6.54
N HIS A 50 5.59 -6.87 -6.98
CA HIS A 50 4.88 -7.15 -8.22
C HIS A 50 5.86 -7.10 -9.40
N GLY A 51 6.77 -6.11 -9.39
CA GLY A 51 7.80 -6.03 -10.42
C GLY A 51 8.69 -7.25 -10.43
N GLU A 52 9.06 -7.74 -9.25
CA GLU A 52 9.87 -8.95 -9.15
C GLU A 52 9.10 -10.17 -9.63
N ALA A 53 7.79 -10.22 -9.38
CA ALA A 53 6.96 -11.31 -9.86
C ALA A 53 6.94 -11.36 -11.38
N GLN A 54 6.91 -10.20 -12.03
CA GLN A 54 6.92 -10.16 -13.50
C GLN A 54 8.22 -10.70 -14.08
N ALA A 55 9.30 -10.65 -13.32
CA ALA A 55 10.61 -11.14 -13.75
C ALA A 55 10.93 -12.51 -13.14
N ALA A 56 9.94 -13.18 -12.55
CA ALA A 56 10.17 -14.45 -11.87
C ALA A 56 10.62 -15.53 -12.85
N GLU A 57 11.48 -16.41 -12.36
CA GLU A 57 12.08 -17.46 -13.19
C GLU A 57 11.25 -18.72 -13.24
N SER A 58 10.21 -18.83 -12.42
CA SER A 58 9.37 -20.03 -12.37
C SER A 58 7.98 -19.65 -11.89
N PRO A 59 6.96 -20.49 -12.21
CA PRO A 59 5.63 -20.24 -11.67
C PRO A 59 5.58 -20.23 -10.15
N LYS A 60 6.40 -21.06 -9.51
CA LYS A 60 6.46 -21.13 -8.06
C LYS A 60 6.98 -19.79 -7.48
N ASP A 61 8.02 -19.24 -8.08
CA ASP A 61 8.59 -17.97 -7.66
C ASP A 61 7.60 -16.83 -7.89
N PHE A 62 6.91 -16.85 -9.02
CA PHE A 62 5.88 -15.87 -9.34
C PHE A 62 4.80 -15.84 -8.27
N ILE A 63 4.28 -17.01 -7.90
CA ILE A 63 3.24 -17.11 -6.88
C ILE A 63 3.76 -16.64 -5.53
N HIS A 64 4.99 -16.99 -5.21
CA HIS A 64 5.60 -16.58 -3.94
C HIS A 64 5.67 -15.05 -3.84
N LYS A 65 6.10 -14.39 -4.91
CA LYS A 65 6.19 -12.92 -4.93
C LYS A 65 4.82 -12.28 -4.81
N LEU A 66 3.80 -12.85 -5.45
CA LEU A 66 2.45 -12.32 -5.33
C LEU A 66 1.89 -12.49 -3.91
N LYS A 67 2.25 -13.58 -3.23
CA LYS A 67 1.84 -13.78 -1.85
C LYS A 67 2.45 -12.73 -0.94
N ILE A 68 3.68 -12.32 -1.21
CA ILE A 68 4.31 -11.25 -0.46
C ILE A 68 3.56 -9.94 -0.69
N CYS A 69 3.18 -9.65 -1.93
CA CYS A 69 2.38 -8.45 -2.22
C CYS A 69 1.11 -8.43 -1.37
N LEU A 70 0.40 -9.55 -1.34
CA LEU A 70 -0.86 -9.63 -0.60
C LEU A 70 -0.64 -9.45 0.90
N LYS A 71 0.40 -10.07 1.43
CA LYS A 71 0.75 -9.94 2.84
C LYS A 71 1.01 -8.47 3.19
N GLU A 72 1.76 -7.76 2.35
CA GLU A 72 2.11 -6.37 2.63
C GLU A 72 0.89 -5.46 2.49
N LEU A 73 0.00 -5.75 1.55
CA LEU A 73 -1.24 -4.99 1.43
C LEU A 73 -2.10 -5.15 2.67
N ARG A 74 -2.18 -6.37 3.21
CA ARG A 74 -2.93 -6.61 4.44
C ARG A 74 -2.32 -5.90 5.63
N GLU A 75 -1.00 -5.88 5.71
CA GLU A 75 -0.33 -5.15 6.77
C GLU A 75 -0.59 -3.66 6.66
N SER A 76 -0.55 -3.11 5.45
CA SER A 76 -0.84 -1.69 5.23
C SER A 76 -2.23 -1.33 5.72
N LYS A 77 -3.20 -2.19 5.48
CA LYS A 77 -4.56 -1.95 5.94
C LYS A 77 -4.61 -1.82 7.46
N ARG A 78 -3.88 -2.69 8.17
CA ARG A 78 -3.84 -2.64 9.62
C ARG A 78 -3.23 -1.33 10.12
N TRP A 79 -2.15 -0.87 9.51
CA TRP A 79 -1.55 0.41 9.89
C TRP A 79 -2.50 1.57 9.64
N MET A 80 -3.19 1.56 8.50
CA MET A 80 -4.12 2.64 8.18
C MET A 80 -5.34 2.64 9.10
N GLU A 81 -5.82 1.46 9.48
CA GLU A 81 -6.92 1.36 10.45
C GLU A 81 -6.50 1.92 11.80
N LEU A 82 -5.25 1.66 12.19
CA LEU A 82 -4.72 2.19 13.43
C LEU A 82 -4.63 3.72 13.38
N ILE A 83 -4.16 4.26 12.26
CA ILE A 83 -4.10 5.71 12.06
C ILE A 83 -5.49 6.32 12.20
N GLU A 84 -6.48 5.69 11.60
CA GLU A 84 -7.84 6.17 11.64
C GLU A 84 -8.41 6.15 13.05
N LYS A 85 -8.25 5.03 13.73
CA LYS A 85 -8.79 4.86 15.07
C LYS A 85 -8.14 5.80 16.07
N ALA A 86 -6.84 6.00 15.94
CA ALA A 86 -6.08 6.88 16.83
C ALA A 86 -6.19 8.35 16.43
N ARG A 87 -6.85 8.64 15.30
CA ARG A 87 -7.07 10.00 14.82
C ARG A 87 -5.77 10.77 14.67
N LEU A 88 -4.80 10.15 14.02
CA LEU A 88 -3.49 10.75 13.82
C LEU A 88 -3.45 11.74 12.65
N LEU A 89 -4.48 11.73 11.80
CA LEU A 89 -4.57 12.65 10.67
C LEU A 89 -5.70 13.63 10.88
N ARG A 90 -5.56 14.80 10.25
CA ARG A 90 -6.60 15.80 10.28
C ARG A 90 -7.85 15.30 9.58
N GLN A 91 -8.99 15.79 10.04
CA GLN A 91 -10.25 15.57 9.37
C GLN A 91 -10.15 16.12 7.96
N GLY A 92 -10.71 15.38 7.00
CA GLY A 92 -10.62 15.78 5.60
C GLY A 92 -9.43 15.19 4.86
N SER A 93 -8.62 14.40 5.54
CA SER A 93 -7.54 13.69 4.87
C SER A 93 -8.12 12.66 3.90
N LYS A 94 -7.30 12.18 2.97
CA LYS A 94 -7.74 11.20 1.99
C LYS A 94 -7.51 9.77 2.45
N LEU A 95 -7.40 9.57 3.77
CA LEU A 95 -7.12 8.25 4.33
C LEU A 95 -8.17 7.22 3.91
N ASN A 96 -9.45 7.60 3.96
CA ASN A 96 -10.52 6.67 3.58
C ASN A 96 -10.39 6.23 2.13
N ASN A 97 -9.97 7.14 1.24
CA ASN A 97 -9.77 6.78 -0.16
C ASN A 97 -8.65 5.75 -0.30
N VAL A 98 -7.58 5.92 0.48
CA VAL A 98 -6.45 5.00 0.42
C VAL A 98 -6.83 3.63 0.99
N ILE A 99 -7.58 3.62 2.09
CA ILE A 99 -8.06 2.37 2.68
C ILE A 99 -8.95 1.62 1.68
N GLN A 100 -9.84 2.34 0.99
CA GLN A 100 -10.71 1.71 0.02
C GLN A 100 -9.93 1.13 -1.14
N GLU A 101 -8.96 1.86 -1.68
CA GLU A 101 -8.12 1.33 -2.75
C GLU A 101 -7.33 0.10 -2.28
N ASN A 102 -6.84 0.14 -1.04
CA ASN A 102 -6.14 -0.99 -0.44
C ASN A 102 -7.04 -2.23 -0.41
N GLU A 103 -8.29 -2.06 0.00
CA GLU A 103 -9.23 -3.19 0.05
C GLU A 103 -9.51 -3.75 -1.33
N GLU A 104 -9.57 -2.90 -2.35
CA GLU A 104 -9.80 -3.36 -3.71
C GLU A 104 -8.60 -4.11 -4.27
N LEU A 105 -7.40 -3.76 -3.82
CA LEU A 105 -6.18 -4.41 -4.27
C LEU A 105 -5.96 -5.77 -3.60
N ILE A 106 -6.55 -5.99 -2.44
CA ILE A 106 -6.48 -7.27 -1.76
C ILE A 106 -7.39 -8.27 -2.48
#